data_c9a3c1cbb76c2a259c7f1b1ffaa8ee05
#
_entry.id   c9a3c1cbb76c2a259c7f1b1ffaa8ee05
#
_cell.length_a   1.000
_cell.length_b   1.000
_cell.length_c   1.000
_cell.angle_alpha   90.00
_cell.angle_beta   90.00
_cell.angle_gamma   90.00
#
_symmetry.space_group_name_H-M   'P 1'
#
loop_
_entity.id
_entity.type
_entity.pdbx_description
1 polymer ?
#
loop_
_entity_poly.entity_id
_entity_poly.type
_entity_poly.pdbx_seq_one_letter_code
_entity_poly.pdbx_strand_id
1 'polypeptide(L)'
;MASNGKRVAAVAYIRTSSAANVGADKDSDKRQRAAIEGYAKRAGFILVDEFNDAAVSGADPIETRPGFAALLDRIEGNGVRVVIVEDASRFARELMTQELGILALIQRGVRVLTANGDDLTDSTDPSRKMMRQIAGAFHEYEKARLVAKLKAARDRKRLAVGKCEGRKSWAEINPELVQQAKRLRRRLPKGGQRSLRDVAAELARLGYVNERGATFSAASVASMLGV
;
A
#
# COMPACT_ATOMS: atom_id res chain seq x y z
N MET A 1 21.04 -24.88 37.24
CA MET A 1 20.75 -23.43 37.25
C MET A 1 20.13 -23.07 35.91
N ALA A 2 18.83 -22.84 35.88
CA ALA A 2 18.15 -22.49 34.65
C ALA A 2 18.54 -21.06 34.27
N SER A 3 19.21 -20.90 33.13
CA SER A 3 19.50 -19.62 32.52
C SER A 3 18.18 -18.90 32.30
N ASN A 4 18.00 -17.79 32.98
CA ASN A 4 16.86 -16.89 32.79
C ASN A 4 17.04 -16.09 31.48
N GLY A 5 17.15 -16.84 30.36
CA GLY A 5 17.26 -16.29 29.03
C GLY A 5 15.99 -15.54 28.71
N LYS A 6 16.11 -14.22 28.45
CA LYS A 6 15.05 -13.36 27.97
C LYS A 6 14.37 -14.04 26.78
N ARG A 7 13.14 -14.56 26.98
CA ARG A 7 12.41 -15.24 25.91
C ARG A 7 12.18 -14.28 24.75
N VAL A 8 12.42 -14.73 23.54
CA VAL A 8 12.32 -13.91 22.34
C VAL A 8 10.86 -13.81 21.90
N ALA A 9 10.38 -12.61 21.68
CA ALA A 9 9.03 -12.37 21.19
C ALA A 9 8.90 -12.84 19.73
N ALA A 10 7.84 -13.57 19.43
CA ALA A 10 7.49 -14.04 18.10
C ALA A 10 6.00 -13.80 17.83
N VAL A 11 5.63 -13.76 16.56
CA VAL A 11 4.23 -13.71 16.12
C VAL A 11 3.88 -14.93 15.29
N ALA A 12 2.64 -15.38 15.40
CA ALA A 12 2.11 -16.47 14.58
C ALA A 12 1.50 -15.91 13.30
N TYR A 13 1.73 -16.57 12.17
CA TYR A 13 0.99 -16.30 10.94
C TYR A 13 0.31 -17.57 10.45
N ILE A 14 -1.01 -17.49 10.29
CA ILE A 14 -1.90 -18.58 9.91
C ILE A 14 -2.60 -18.19 8.61
N ARG A 15 -2.77 -19.16 7.71
CA ARG A 15 -3.57 -18.98 6.50
C ARG A 15 -4.43 -20.20 6.22
N THR A 16 -5.70 -19.96 5.94
CA THR A 16 -6.63 -21.00 5.49
C THR A 16 -7.20 -20.68 4.12
N SER A 17 -7.31 -21.70 3.27
CA SER A 17 -7.85 -21.55 1.92
C SER A 17 -9.36 -21.69 1.91
N SER A 18 -10.02 -20.68 1.33
CA SER A 18 -11.43 -20.57 0.86
C SER A 18 -12.60 -20.98 1.76
N ALA A 19 -13.64 -20.12 1.71
CA ALA A 19 -14.92 -20.23 2.39
C ALA A 19 -15.79 -21.45 1.98
N ALA A 20 -15.46 -22.15 0.89
CA ALA A 20 -16.21 -23.31 0.43
C ALA A 20 -16.06 -24.54 1.33
N ASN A 21 -15.05 -24.56 2.22
CA ASN A 21 -14.75 -25.67 3.14
C ASN A 21 -14.90 -25.23 4.63
N VAL A 22 -15.92 -24.45 4.94
CA VAL A 22 -16.17 -23.84 6.26
C VAL A 22 -16.32 -24.86 7.41
N GLY A 23 -16.52 -26.15 7.13
CA GLY A 23 -16.58 -27.22 8.12
C GLY A 23 -15.24 -27.90 8.42
N ALA A 24 -14.45 -28.17 7.39
CA ALA A 24 -13.14 -28.88 7.52
C ALA A 24 -11.99 -27.92 7.92
N ASP A 25 -12.09 -26.63 7.57
CA ASP A 25 -11.02 -25.65 7.81
C ASP A 25 -10.94 -25.11 9.26
N LYS A 26 -11.99 -25.26 10.06
CA LYS A 26 -11.91 -24.97 11.51
C LYS A 26 -10.89 -25.86 12.21
N ASP A 27 -10.76 -27.10 11.77
CA ASP A 27 -9.75 -28.01 12.30
C ASP A 27 -8.34 -27.69 11.78
N SER A 28 -8.23 -27.14 10.57
CA SER A 28 -6.95 -26.69 10.01
C SER A 28 -6.36 -25.51 10.79
N ASP A 29 -7.16 -24.52 11.13
CA ASP A 29 -6.74 -23.36 11.95
C ASP A 29 -6.25 -23.79 13.32
N LYS A 30 -7.03 -24.61 14.01
CA LYS A 30 -6.68 -25.15 15.33
C LYS A 30 -5.40 -25.96 15.29
N ARG A 31 -5.23 -26.79 14.24
CA ARG A 31 -4.02 -27.59 14.06
C ARG A 31 -2.79 -26.71 13.84
N GLN A 32 -2.89 -25.70 12.94
CA GLN A 32 -1.80 -24.77 12.68
C GLN A 32 -1.40 -24.04 13.98
N ARG A 33 -2.38 -23.53 14.71
CA ARG A 33 -2.16 -22.82 15.98
C ARG A 33 -1.47 -23.73 17.00
N ALA A 34 -1.96 -24.94 17.19
CA ALA A 34 -1.39 -25.91 18.12
C ALA A 34 0.06 -26.30 17.74
N ALA A 35 0.36 -26.45 16.43
CA ALA A 35 1.70 -26.72 15.94
C ALA A 35 2.66 -25.56 16.23
N ILE A 36 2.24 -24.31 15.95
CA ILE A 36 3.02 -23.09 16.18
C ILE A 36 3.27 -22.88 17.68
N GLU A 37 2.24 -23.00 18.52
CA GLU A 37 2.35 -22.86 19.98
C GLU A 37 3.29 -23.93 20.57
N GLY A 38 3.14 -25.18 20.11
CA GLY A 38 4.01 -26.27 20.54
C GLY A 38 5.48 -26.02 20.20
N TYR A 39 5.76 -25.53 18.99
CA TYR A 39 7.12 -25.15 18.60
C TYR A 39 7.64 -23.96 19.39
N ALA A 40 6.87 -22.88 19.49
CA ALA A 40 7.26 -21.70 20.24
C ALA A 40 7.66 -22.04 21.69
N LYS A 41 6.85 -22.86 22.35
CA LYS A 41 7.14 -23.33 23.71
C LYS A 41 8.45 -24.12 23.80
N ARG A 42 8.69 -25.06 22.87
CA ARG A 42 9.92 -25.87 22.86
C ARG A 42 11.16 -25.05 22.55
N ALA A 43 11.03 -24.10 21.62
CA ALA A 43 12.15 -23.27 21.15
C ALA A 43 12.39 -22.00 22.01
N GLY A 44 11.60 -21.79 23.05
CA GLY A 44 11.79 -20.67 24.00
C GLY A 44 11.26 -19.32 23.49
N PHE A 45 10.34 -19.32 22.53
CA PHE A 45 9.65 -18.12 22.06
C PHE A 45 8.41 -17.79 22.90
N ILE A 46 8.04 -16.52 22.94
CA ILE A 46 6.74 -16.07 23.44
C ILE A 46 5.95 -15.53 22.26
N LEU A 47 4.80 -16.14 21.95
CA LEU A 47 3.86 -15.61 20.99
C LEU A 47 3.17 -14.39 21.61
N VAL A 48 3.39 -13.22 20.99
CA VAL A 48 2.86 -11.94 21.44
C VAL A 48 1.66 -11.49 20.61
N ASP A 49 1.49 -12.06 19.41
CA ASP A 49 0.39 -11.75 18.51
C ASP A 49 0.15 -12.87 17.49
N GLU A 50 -1.03 -12.87 16.85
CA GLU A 50 -1.39 -13.81 15.80
C GLU A 50 -2.05 -13.07 14.65
N PHE A 51 -1.64 -13.35 13.42
CA PHE A 51 -2.20 -12.82 12.19
C PHE A 51 -2.77 -13.95 11.35
N ASN A 52 -4.00 -13.77 10.87
CA ASN A 52 -4.72 -14.80 10.15
C ASN A 52 -5.32 -14.25 8.84
N ASP A 53 -5.01 -14.92 7.74
CA ASP A 53 -5.65 -14.71 6.44
C ASP A 53 -6.63 -15.87 6.18
N ALA A 54 -7.84 -15.73 6.70
CA ALA A 54 -8.92 -16.68 6.50
C ALA A 54 -9.52 -16.54 5.10
N ALA A 55 -9.80 -17.69 4.46
CA ALA A 55 -10.40 -17.77 3.11
C ALA A 55 -9.55 -17.12 2.00
N VAL A 56 -8.24 -17.03 2.18
CA VAL A 56 -7.29 -16.48 1.20
C VAL A 56 -6.55 -17.60 0.49
N SER A 57 -6.52 -17.56 -0.85
CA SER A 57 -5.76 -18.54 -1.64
C SER A 57 -4.25 -18.38 -1.40
N GLY A 58 -3.54 -19.52 -1.35
CA GLY A 58 -2.09 -19.49 -1.28
C GLY A 58 -1.40 -18.99 -2.56
N ALA A 59 -2.15 -18.85 -3.66
CA ALA A 59 -1.69 -18.27 -4.92
C ALA A 59 -1.91 -16.75 -4.99
N ASP A 60 -2.73 -16.18 -4.09
CA ASP A 60 -2.94 -14.73 -4.09
C ASP A 60 -1.65 -14.00 -3.67
N PRO A 61 -1.35 -12.85 -4.31
CA PRO A 61 -0.18 -12.05 -3.95
C PRO A 61 -0.15 -11.75 -2.46
N ILE A 62 1.01 -11.94 -1.83
CA ILE A 62 1.11 -11.85 -0.37
C ILE A 62 0.87 -10.42 0.14
N GLU A 63 1.21 -9.43 -0.68
CA GLU A 63 1.02 -8.00 -0.37
C GLU A 63 -0.46 -7.59 -0.32
N THR A 64 -1.35 -8.37 -0.93
CA THR A 64 -2.79 -8.09 -0.96
C THR A 64 -3.54 -8.73 0.20
N ARG A 65 -2.85 -9.51 1.04
CA ARG A 65 -3.46 -10.24 2.16
C ARG A 65 -3.57 -9.34 3.39
N PRO A 66 -4.78 -9.12 3.92
CA PRO A 66 -4.99 -8.22 5.07
C PRO A 66 -4.20 -8.65 6.32
N GLY A 67 -4.17 -9.96 6.63
CA GLY A 67 -3.43 -10.49 7.77
C GLY A 67 -1.93 -10.31 7.61
N PHE A 68 -1.38 -10.51 6.39
CA PHE A 68 0.03 -10.27 6.12
C PHE A 68 0.39 -8.77 6.18
N ALA A 69 -0.46 -7.88 5.67
CA ALA A 69 -0.27 -6.44 5.78
C ALA A 69 -0.22 -6.00 7.24
N ALA A 70 -1.17 -6.46 8.07
CA ALA A 70 -1.19 -6.18 9.50
C ALA A 70 0.04 -6.75 10.23
N LEU A 71 0.56 -7.92 9.79
CA LEU A 71 1.81 -8.46 10.28
C LEU A 71 3.00 -7.54 9.98
N LEU A 72 3.10 -6.99 8.77
CA LEU A 72 4.16 -6.03 8.40
C LEU A 72 4.07 -4.76 9.24
N ASP A 73 2.88 -4.19 9.41
CA ASP A 73 2.65 -3.02 10.25
C ASP A 73 3.08 -3.29 11.70
N ARG A 74 2.78 -4.48 12.21
CA ARG A 74 3.19 -4.89 13.56
C ARG A 74 4.70 -5.01 13.71
N ILE A 75 5.38 -5.53 12.69
CA ILE A 75 6.85 -5.64 12.64
C ILE A 75 7.49 -4.25 12.63
N GLU A 76 6.95 -3.33 11.84
CA GLU A 76 7.47 -1.95 11.74
C GLU A 76 7.22 -1.16 13.04
N GLY A 77 6.08 -1.37 13.69
CA GLY A 77 5.65 -0.60 14.87
C GLY A 77 6.39 -0.93 16.17
N ASN A 78 6.86 -2.18 16.39
CA ASN A 78 7.39 -2.56 17.71
C ASN A 78 8.54 -3.57 17.75
N GLY A 79 9.16 -3.83 16.65
CA GLY A 79 10.43 -4.54 16.63
C GLY A 79 10.37 -6.06 16.82
N VAL A 80 9.21 -6.73 16.71
CA VAL A 80 9.17 -8.20 16.63
C VAL A 80 9.94 -8.65 15.38
N ARG A 81 10.81 -9.63 15.53
CA ARG A 81 11.72 -10.08 14.46
C ARG A 81 11.65 -11.57 14.20
N VAL A 82 10.64 -12.26 14.74
CA VAL A 82 10.41 -13.68 14.51
C VAL A 82 8.96 -13.92 14.15
N VAL A 83 8.73 -14.55 13.00
CA VAL A 83 7.42 -15.04 12.54
C VAL A 83 7.47 -16.57 12.55
N ILE A 84 6.43 -17.20 13.07
CA ILE A 84 6.33 -18.66 13.10
C ILE A 84 5.09 -19.07 12.30
N VAL A 85 5.26 -20.03 11.38
CA VAL A 85 4.21 -20.64 10.55
C VAL A 85 4.17 -22.15 10.77
N GLU A 86 3.07 -22.82 10.44
CA GLU A 86 3.02 -24.30 10.50
C GLU A 86 4.07 -24.89 9.57
N ASP A 87 4.00 -24.55 8.30
CA ASP A 87 4.96 -24.95 7.26
C ASP A 87 5.02 -23.88 6.14
N ALA A 88 5.96 -24.05 5.21
CA ALA A 88 6.16 -23.11 4.10
C ALA A 88 4.92 -22.98 3.19
N SER A 89 4.15 -24.06 2.99
CA SER A 89 2.96 -24.07 2.13
C SER A 89 1.78 -23.30 2.76
N ARG A 90 1.79 -23.17 4.09
CA ARG A 90 0.80 -22.32 4.80
C ARG A 90 1.11 -20.85 4.61
N PHE A 91 2.39 -20.50 4.55
CA PHE A 91 2.81 -19.16 4.21
C PHE A 91 2.38 -18.77 2.79
N ALA A 92 2.74 -19.58 1.78
CA ALA A 92 2.21 -19.50 0.42
C ALA A 92 2.33 -20.86 -0.29
N ARG A 93 1.38 -21.18 -1.17
CA ARG A 93 1.41 -22.43 -1.96
C ARG A 93 2.29 -22.28 -3.19
N GLU A 94 2.25 -21.13 -3.83
CA GLU A 94 3.06 -20.84 -4.98
C GLU A 94 4.46 -20.41 -4.52
N LEU A 95 5.46 -21.06 -5.06
CA LEU A 95 6.85 -20.85 -4.66
C LEU A 95 7.30 -19.39 -4.85
N MET A 96 6.87 -18.76 -5.97
CA MET A 96 7.22 -17.36 -6.25
C MET A 96 6.63 -16.42 -5.19
N THR A 97 5.35 -16.58 -4.87
CA THR A 97 4.64 -15.80 -3.83
C THR A 97 5.28 -16.02 -2.45
N GLN A 98 5.68 -17.27 -2.16
CA GLN A 98 6.38 -17.61 -0.93
C GLN A 98 7.72 -16.87 -0.82
N GLU A 99 8.57 -16.96 -1.85
CA GLU A 99 9.90 -16.35 -1.82
C GLU A 99 9.84 -14.81 -1.80
N LEU A 100 8.87 -14.20 -2.48
CA LEU A 100 8.63 -12.75 -2.40
C LEU A 100 8.26 -12.30 -0.99
N GLY A 101 7.35 -13.01 -0.33
CA GLY A 101 6.96 -12.71 1.04
C GLY A 101 8.10 -12.91 2.04
N ILE A 102 8.88 -13.98 1.88
CA ILE A 102 10.06 -14.23 2.69
C ILE A 102 11.10 -13.12 2.48
N LEU A 103 11.34 -12.71 1.24
CA LEU A 103 12.26 -11.62 0.91
C LEU A 103 11.84 -10.30 1.57
N ALA A 104 10.55 -9.97 1.56
CA ALA A 104 10.02 -8.79 2.22
C ALA A 104 10.27 -8.80 3.73
N LEU A 105 10.21 -9.97 4.37
CA LEU A 105 10.51 -10.14 5.79
C LEU A 105 12.02 -10.09 6.07
N ILE A 106 12.85 -10.71 5.23
CA ILE A 106 14.33 -10.64 5.34
C ILE A 106 14.81 -9.17 5.27
N GLN A 107 14.28 -8.37 4.35
CA GLN A 107 14.64 -6.95 4.21
C GLN A 107 14.34 -6.14 5.48
N ARG A 108 13.39 -6.62 6.29
CA ARG A 108 13.04 -6.03 7.60
C ARG A 108 13.78 -6.67 8.78
N GLY A 109 14.75 -7.53 8.51
CA GLY A 109 15.51 -8.25 9.54
C GLY A 109 14.69 -9.28 10.32
N VAL A 110 13.63 -9.83 9.71
CA VAL A 110 12.72 -10.80 10.33
C VAL A 110 13.10 -12.20 9.92
N ARG A 111 13.11 -13.13 10.88
CA ARG A 111 13.25 -14.58 10.65
C ARG A 111 11.87 -15.21 10.53
N VAL A 112 11.75 -16.17 9.60
CA VAL A 112 10.54 -16.98 9.41
C VAL A 112 10.86 -18.42 9.73
N LEU A 113 10.25 -18.94 10.78
CA LEU A 113 10.46 -20.30 11.26
C LEU A 113 9.22 -21.15 11.01
N THR A 114 9.41 -22.42 10.69
CA THR A 114 8.32 -23.39 10.65
C THR A 114 8.13 -24.06 12.00
N ALA A 115 6.95 -24.62 12.24
CA ALA A 115 6.69 -25.42 13.44
C ALA A 115 7.56 -26.70 13.52
N ASN A 116 8.20 -27.11 12.42
CA ASN A 116 9.18 -28.20 12.36
C ASN A 116 10.60 -27.74 12.73
N GLY A 117 10.84 -26.42 12.84
CA GLY A 117 12.13 -25.84 13.18
C GLY A 117 12.97 -25.36 12.00
N ASP A 118 12.47 -25.49 10.77
CA ASP A 118 13.19 -24.99 9.58
C ASP A 118 13.16 -23.44 9.57
N ASP A 119 14.29 -22.83 9.27
CA ASP A 119 14.41 -21.40 9.03
C ASP A 119 14.22 -21.11 7.53
N LEU A 120 13.06 -20.59 7.15
CA LEU A 120 12.76 -20.23 5.77
C LEU A 120 13.57 -19.03 5.28
N THR A 121 14.11 -18.23 6.20
CA THR A 121 14.93 -17.06 5.89
C THR A 121 16.42 -17.37 5.79
N ASP A 122 16.81 -18.59 6.11
CA ASP A 122 18.21 -19.02 5.99
C ASP A 122 18.71 -18.84 4.54
N SER A 123 19.82 -18.14 4.41
CA SER A 123 20.47 -17.83 3.12
C SER A 123 21.65 -18.74 2.80
N THR A 124 21.91 -19.74 3.65
CA THR A 124 23.02 -20.68 3.43
C THR A 124 22.69 -21.72 2.36
N ASP A 125 21.38 -22.00 2.13
CA ASP A 125 20.95 -22.90 1.05
C ASP A 125 21.07 -22.18 -0.32
N PRO A 126 21.96 -22.66 -1.21
CA PRO A 126 22.16 -22.08 -2.54
C PRO A 126 20.91 -22.11 -3.41
N SER A 127 20.08 -23.14 -3.28
CA SER A 127 18.85 -23.29 -4.07
C SER A 127 17.81 -22.24 -3.68
N ARG A 128 17.63 -22.01 -2.39
CA ARG A 128 16.76 -20.92 -1.88
C ARG A 128 17.27 -19.54 -2.28
N LYS A 129 18.59 -19.33 -2.20
CA LYS A 129 19.21 -18.08 -2.63
C LYS A 129 18.95 -17.80 -4.10
N MET A 130 19.17 -18.78 -4.97
CA MET A 130 18.88 -18.67 -6.41
C MET A 130 17.41 -18.39 -6.66
N MET A 131 16.51 -19.10 -5.98
CA MET A 131 15.06 -18.90 -6.15
C MET A 131 14.61 -17.49 -5.75
N ARG A 132 15.15 -16.94 -4.65
CA ARG A 132 14.90 -15.56 -4.23
C ARG A 132 15.38 -14.53 -5.26
N GLN A 133 16.54 -14.78 -5.87
CA GLN A 133 17.06 -13.89 -6.93
C GLN A 133 16.14 -13.90 -8.17
N ILE A 134 15.66 -15.08 -8.58
CA ILE A 134 14.71 -15.24 -9.68
C ILE A 134 13.39 -14.53 -9.35
N ALA A 135 12.85 -14.75 -8.14
CA ALA A 135 11.61 -14.11 -7.70
C ALA A 135 11.73 -12.58 -7.67
N GLY A 136 12.84 -12.06 -7.14
CA GLY A 136 13.12 -10.62 -7.14
C GLY A 136 13.20 -10.04 -8.55
N ALA A 137 13.94 -10.67 -9.45
CA ALA A 137 14.07 -10.23 -10.84
C ALA A 137 12.71 -10.25 -11.57
N PHE A 138 11.89 -11.27 -11.33
CA PHE A 138 10.56 -11.34 -11.92
C PHE A 138 9.64 -10.22 -11.39
N HIS A 139 9.68 -9.93 -10.11
CA HIS A 139 8.91 -8.83 -9.51
C HIS A 139 9.31 -7.47 -10.12
N GLU A 140 10.61 -7.20 -10.26
CA GLU A 140 11.10 -5.99 -10.91
C GLU A 140 10.63 -5.89 -12.37
N TYR A 141 10.67 -7.00 -13.11
CA TYR A 141 10.17 -7.07 -14.48
C TYR A 141 8.68 -6.73 -14.58
N GLU A 142 7.84 -7.35 -13.74
CA GLU A 142 6.38 -7.07 -13.73
C GLU A 142 6.09 -5.60 -13.36
N LYS A 143 6.81 -5.04 -12.39
CA LYS A 143 6.71 -3.63 -12.03
C LYS A 143 7.10 -2.72 -13.21
N ALA A 144 8.20 -2.99 -13.88
CA ALA A 144 8.65 -2.23 -15.05
C ALA A 144 7.63 -2.31 -16.20
N ARG A 145 7.10 -3.50 -16.46
CA ARG A 145 6.05 -3.76 -17.45
C ARG A 145 4.78 -2.99 -17.15
N LEU A 146 4.32 -2.96 -15.89
CA LEU A 146 3.16 -2.20 -15.46
C LEU A 146 3.38 -0.69 -15.66
N VAL A 147 4.52 -0.16 -15.24
CA VAL A 147 4.90 1.25 -15.44
C VAL A 147 4.90 1.62 -16.92
N ALA A 148 5.48 0.78 -17.78
CA ALA A 148 5.47 1.00 -19.22
C ALA A 148 4.04 1.01 -19.79
N LYS A 149 3.18 0.08 -19.37
CA LYS A 149 1.76 0.03 -19.78
C LYS A 149 0.99 1.28 -19.34
N LEU A 150 1.19 1.74 -18.10
CA LEU A 150 0.57 2.96 -17.60
C LEU A 150 1.07 4.21 -18.32
N LYS A 151 2.36 4.28 -18.63
CA LYS A 151 2.95 5.36 -19.43
C LYS A 151 2.31 5.41 -20.81
N ALA A 152 2.27 4.29 -21.51
CA ALA A 152 1.64 4.21 -22.85
C ALA A 152 0.15 4.59 -22.81
N ALA A 153 -0.59 4.23 -21.75
CA ALA A 153 -1.98 4.65 -21.57
C ALA A 153 -2.11 6.16 -21.38
N ARG A 154 -1.23 6.79 -20.58
CA ARG A 154 -1.19 8.25 -20.38
C ARG A 154 -0.84 8.96 -21.69
N ASP A 155 0.13 8.46 -22.43
CA ASP A 155 0.54 9.06 -23.70
C ASP A 155 -0.58 9.01 -24.74
N ARG A 156 -1.28 7.86 -24.87
CA ARG A 156 -2.49 7.76 -25.71
C ARG A 156 -3.56 8.77 -25.30
N LYS A 157 -3.84 8.91 -23.99
CA LYS A 157 -4.82 9.87 -23.49
C LYS A 157 -4.40 11.32 -23.75
N ARG A 158 -3.09 11.63 -23.60
CA ARG A 158 -2.54 12.96 -23.92
C ARG A 158 -2.69 13.30 -25.39
N LEU A 159 -2.46 12.33 -26.30
CA LEU A 159 -2.66 12.51 -27.74
C LEU A 159 -4.14 12.71 -28.10
N ALA A 160 -5.06 11.98 -27.43
CA ALA A 160 -6.49 12.06 -27.75
C ALA A 160 -7.17 13.30 -27.18
N VAL A 161 -6.79 13.78 -25.99
CA VAL A 161 -7.50 14.84 -25.24
C VAL A 161 -6.60 16.05 -24.95
N GLY A 162 -5.33 16.02 -25.36
CA GLY A 162 -4.35 17.09 -25.12
C GLY A 162 -3.78 17.12 -23.70
N LYS A 163 -4.44 16.49 -22.72
CA LYS A 163 -4.04 16.47 -21.30
C LYS A 163 -4.38 15.13 -20.67
N CYS A 164 -3.47 14.61 -19.86
CA CYS A 164 -3.70 13.34 -19.15
C CYS A 164 -3.61 13.50 -17.62
N GLU A 165 -2.83 14.45 -17.15
CA GLU A 165 -2.50 14.63 -15.72
C GLU A 165 -2.41 16.12 -15.39
N GLY A 166 -2.29 16.43 -14.12
CA GLY A 166 -2.26 17.79 -13.60
C GLY A 166 -3.61 18.27 -13.08
N ARG A 167 -3.58 19.40 -12.40
CA ARG A 167 -4.78 20.05 -11.85
C ARG A 167 -5.70 20.49 -12.99
N LYS A 168 -7.00 20.26 -12.84
CA LYS A 168 -8.00 20.82 -13.74
C LYS A 168 -7.89 22.36 -13.75
N SER A 169 -8.05 22.96 -14.93
CA SER A 169 -8.09 24.42 -15.05
C SER A 169 -9.36 24.97 -14.40
N TRP A 170 -9.33 26.23 -14.02
CA TRP A 170 -10.54 26.90 -13.51
C TRP A 170 -11.69 26.86 -14.50
N ALA A 171 -11.39 26.92 -15.81
CA ALA A 171 -12.40 26.80 -16.85
C ALA A 171 -13.05 25.40 -16.93
N GLU A 172 -12.32 24.35 -16.55
CA GLU A 172 -12.83 22.97 -16.45
C GLU A 172 -13.61 22.73 -15.14
N ILE A 173 -13.24 23.42 -14.04
CA ILE A 173 -13.87 23.25 -12.73
C ILE A 173 -15.15 24.08 -12.63
N ASN A 174 -15.07 25.36 -12.99
CA ASN A 174 -16.19 26.30 -12.90
C ASN A 174 -16.08 27.36 -14.03
N PRO A 175 -16.63 27.05 -15.22
CA PRO A 175 -16.60 27.98 -16.36
C PRO A 175 -17.33 29.28 -16.09
N GLU A 176 -18.41 29.27 -15.28
CA GLU A 176 -19.16 30.48 -14.94
C GLU A 176 -18.33 31.45 -14.11
N LEU A 177 -17.61 30.95 -13.11
CA LEU A 177 -16.70 31.74 -12.30
C LEU A 177 -15.63 32.42 -13.17
N VAL A 178 -15.06 31.70 -14.13
CA VAL A 178 -14.06 32.24 -15.06
C VAL A 178 -14.67 33.32 -15.96
N GLN A 179 -15.89 33.11 -16.43
CA GLN A 179 -16.60 34.12 -17.22
C GLN A 179 -16.87 35.38 -16.40
N GLN A 180 -17.31 35.26 -15.15
CA GLN A 180 -17.52 36.40 -14.25
C GLN A 180 -16.21 37.11 -13.94
N ALA A 181 -15.12 36.40 -13.65
CA ALA A 181 -13.81 37.02 -13.46
C ALA A 181 -13.36 37.81 -14.69
N LYS A 182 -13.55 37.27 -15.91
CA LYS A 182 -13.27 37.97 -17.17
C LYS A 182 -14.13 39.19 -17.37
N ARG A 183 -15.44 39.14 -17.05
CA ARG A 183 -16.35 40.29 -17.11
C ARG A 183 -15.87 41.40 -16.17
N LEU A 184 -15.58 41.09 -14.93
CA LEU A 184 -15.13 42.05 -13.93
C LEU A 184 -13.78 42.70 -14.30
N ARG A 185 -12.91 41.96 -15.00
CA ARG A 185 -11.59 42.45 -15.44
C ARG A 185 -11.65 43.33 -16.70
N ARG A 186 -12.79 43.38 -17.43
CA ARG A 186 -12.92 44.23 -18.65
C ARG A 186 -12.62 45.71 -18.36
N ARG A 187 -12.21 46.40 -19.41
CA ARG A 187 -11.94 47.84 -19.35
C ARG A 187 -13.16 48.64 -18.86
N LEU A 188 -12.95 49.47 -17.89
CA LEU A 188 -13.99 50.33 -17.33
C LEU A 188 -14.32 51.45 -18.33
N PRO A 189 -15.58 52.02 -18.34
CA PRO A 189 -15.97 53.13 -19.21
C PRO A 189 -15.10 54.37 -19.05
N LYS A 190 -14.58 54.60 -17.83
CA LYS A 190 -13.66 55.72 -17.50
C LYS A 190 -12.20 55.40 -17.75
N GLY A 191 -11.87 54.30 -18.41
CA GLY A 191 -10.52 53.80 -18.67
C GLY A 191 -9.94 52.95 -17.52
N GLY A 192 -8.90 52.17 -17.84
CA GLY A 192 -8.27 51.27 -16.88
C GLY A 192 -8.97 49.91 -16.71
N GLN A 193 -8.43 49.07 -15.89
CA GLN A 193 -8.98 47.76 -15.51
C GLN A 193 -8.97 47.64 -13.99
N ARG A 194 -9.93 46.88 -13.41
CA ARG A 194 -9.87 46.53 -11.98
C ARG A 194 -8.61 45.79 -11.65
N SER A 195 -8.05 46.03 -10.47
CA SER A 195 -6.94 45.20 -9.97
C SER A 195 -7.41 43.75 -9.73
N LEU A 196 -6.50 42.83 -9.69
CA LEU A 196 -6.83 41.41 -9.37
C LEU A 196 -7.44 41.27 -7.98
N ARG A 197 -7.08 42.17 -7.04
CA ARG A 197 -7.64 42.20 -5.68
C ARG A 197 -9.10 42.72 -5.71
N ASP A 198 -9.38 43.72 -6.49
CA ASP A 198 -10.75 44.26 -6.64
C ASP A 198 -11.67 43.24 -7.32
N VAL A 199 -11.14 42.48 -8.31
CA VAL A 199 -11.88 41.39 -8.94
C VAL A 199 -12.18 40.29 -7.92
N ALA A 200 -11.22 39.92 -7.05
CA ALA A 200 -11.44 38.95 -6.00
C ALA A 200 -12.50 39.38 -4.99
N ALA A 201 -12.45 40.65 -4.57
CA ALA A 201 -13.45 41.25 -3.65
C ALA A 201 -14.86 41.26 -4.27
N GLU A 202 -14.98 41.60 -5.56
CA GLU A 202 -16.25 41.63 -6.24
C GLU A 202 -16.82 40.22 -6.48
N LEU A 203 -15.98 39.24 -6.78
CA LEU A 203 -16.39 37.83 -6.84
C LEU A 203 -16.95 37.37 -5.50
N ALA A 204 -16.30 37.73 -4.39
CA ALA A 204 -16.79 37.40 -3.05
C ALA A 204 -18.15 38.04 -2.75
N ARG A 205 -18.34 39.34 -3.16
CA ARG A 205 -19.61 40.04 -3.03
C ARG A 205 -20.74 39.38 -3.83
N LEU A 206 -20.40 38.73 -4.95
CA LEU A 206 -21.33 37.98 -5.78
C LEU A 206 -21.56 36.56 -5.27
N GLY A 207 -20.96 36.17 -4.12
CA GLY A 207 -21.14 34.87 -3.48
C GLY A 207 -20.18 33.79 -3.97
N TYR A 208 -19.21 34.15 -4.84
CA TYR A 208 -18.20 33.16 -5.27
C TYR A 208 -17.08 33.04 -4.23
N VAL A 209 -16.99 31.85 -3.61
CA VAL A 209 -15.98 31.50 -2.62
C VAL A 209 -15.24 30.23 -3.06
N ASN A 210 -14.09 29.97 -2.46
CA ASN A 210 -13.33 28.74 -2.70
C ASN A 210 -13.95 27.54 -1.94
N GLU A 211 -13.41 26.34 -2.15
CA GLU A 211 -13.87 25.08 -1.51
C GLU A 211 -13.85 25.13 0.03
N ARG A 212 -13.12 26.09 0.63
CA ARG A 212 -13.04 26.30 2.08
C ARG A 212 -13.96 27.42 2.58
N GLY A 213 -14.83 27.94 1.71
CA GLY A 213 -15.70 29.07 2.02
C GLY A 213 -14.98 30.41 2.14
N ALA A 214 -13.71 30.52 1.76
CA ALA A 214 -12.93 31.75 1.81
C ALA A 214 -12.91 32.46 0.45
N THR A 215 -12.62 33.79 0.46
CA THR A 215 -12.46 34.61 -0.74
C THR A 215 -11.26 34.15 -1.57
N PHE A 216 -11.33 34.33 -2.89
CA PHE A 216 -10.22 34.02 -3.78
C PHE A 216 -9.05 34.99 -3.58
N SER A 217 -7.81 34.48 -3.64
CA SER A 217 -6.63 35.33 -3.67
C SER A 217 -6.44 36.00 -5.04
N ALA A 218 -5.67 37.08 -5.08
CA ALA A 218 -5.29 37.72 -6.34
C ALA A 218 -4.56 36.77 -7.29
N ALA A 219 -3.74 35.83 -6.74
CA ALA A 219 -3.06 34.78 -7.49
C ALA A 219 -4.06 33.77 -8.10
N SER A 220 -5.12 33.40 -7.35
CA SER A 220 -6.18 32.55 -7.89
C SER A 220 -6.91 33.22 -9.04
N VAL A 221 -7.22 34.53 -8.92
CA VAL A 221 -7.86 35.33 -9.98
C VAL A 221 -6.93 35.45 -11.20
N ALA A 222 -5.64 35.68 -11.00
CA ALA A 222 -4.64 35.64 -12.09
C ALA A 222 -4.68 34.32 -12.86
N SER A 223 -4.66 33.19 -12.12
CA SER A 223 -4.77 31.86 -12.72
C SER A 223 -6.09 31.62 -13.47
N MET A 224 -7.23 32.21 -13.01
CA MET A 224 -8.52 32.12 -13.72
C MET A 224 -8.51 32.92 -15.03
N LEU A 225 -7.78 34.02 -15.06
CA LEU A 225 -7.70 34.94 -16.21
C LEU A 225 -6.60 34.55 -17.21
N GLY A 226 -5.66 33.65 -16.80
CA GLY A 226 -4.52 33.26 -17.61
C GLY A 226 -3.42 34.31 -17.70
N VAL A 227 -3.24 35.15 -16.66
CA VAL A 227 -2.27 36.24 -16.56
C VAL A 227 -1.38 36.07 -15.33
#